data_327079b3b5a555c75473d3a13ac300d3
#
_entry.id   327079b3b5a555c75473d3a13ac300d3
#
_cell.length_a   1.000
_cell.length_b   1.000
_cell.length_c   1.000
_cell.angle_alpha   90.00
_cell.angle_beta   90.00
_cell.angle_gamma   90.00
#
_symmetry.space_group_name_H-M   'P 1'
#
loop_
_entity.id
_entity.type
_entity.pdbx_description
1 polymer ?
#
loop_
_entity_poly.entity_id
_entity_poly.type
_entity_poly.pdbx_seq_one_letter_code
_entity_poly.pdbx_strand_id
1 'polypeptide(L)'
;MFHIHIERLIDKDIDTVFEALSDHAGYERFAGVTRSVLLEQGKDERNGKGALRHIVSGPIEFYERITCFERPTRMGYLIEKSGPLPVRHERGDITLAQEGDGTLVVWESDGHIQIPILGDLVLDRLAENRGGKMFHRFLKSIETA
;
A
#
# COMPACT_ATOMS: atom_id res chain seq x y z
N MET A 1 6.07 15.99 7.65
CA MET A 1 5.64 15.01 6.64
C MET A 1 6.26 13.66 6.94
N PHE A 2 5.49 12.60 6.92
CA PHE A 2 6.07 11.26 6.94
C PHE A 2 6.53 10.87 5.54
N HIS A 3 7.59 10.09 5.49
CA HIS A 3 8.13 9.54 4.25
C HIS A 3 8.50 8.08 4.50
N ILE A 4 7.75 7.17 3.91
CA ILE A 4 8.00 5.74 4.02
C ILE A 4 8.64 5.29 2.71
N HIS A 5 9.80 4.63 2.82
CA HIS A 5 10.49 4.04 1.69
C HIS A 5 11.00 2.67 2.12
N ILE A 6 10.50 1.63 1.50
CA ILE A 6 11.01 0.27 1.74
C ILE A 6 11.34 -0.42 0.43
N GLU A 7 12.31 -1.30 0.49
CA GLU A 7 12.70 -2.16 -0.61
C GLU A 7 12.74 -3.60 -0.11
N ARG A 8 12.26 -4.52 -0.92
CA ARG A 8 12.33 -5.94 -0.64
C ARG A 8 12.47 -6.75 -1.92
N LEU A 9 13.43 -7.67 -1.93
CA LEU A 9 13.54 -8.69 -2.96
C LEU A 9 12.67 -9.88 -2.56
N ILE A 10 11.62 -10.16 -3.34
CA ILE A 10 10.70 -11.27 -3.12
C ILE A 10 11.08 -12.41 -4.07
N ASP A 11 11.24 -13.62 -3.53
CA ASP A 11 11.61 -14.81 -4.29
C ASP A 11 10.37 -15.40 -5.02
N LYS A 12 9.79 -14.58 -5.87
CA LYS A 12 8.67 -14.92 -6.78
C LYS A 12 8.76 -14.06 -8.03
N ASP A 13 8.22 -14.56 -9.13
CA ASP A 13 8.21 -13.81 -10.39
C ASP A 13 7.33 -12.55 -10.32
N ILE A 14 7.63 -11.60 -11.19
CA ILE A 14 7.02 -10.26 -11.17
C ILE A 14 5.49 -10.33 -11.39
N ASP A 15 5.01 -11.20 -12.26
CA ASP A 15 3.56 -11.32 -12.50
C ASP A 15 2.83 -11.83 -11.26
N THR A 16 3.39 -12.80 -10.57
CA THR A 16 2.83 -13.34 -9.33
C THR A 16 2.77 -12.29 -8.24
N VAL A 17 3.85 -11.52 -8.06
CA VAL A 17 3.91 -10.45 -7.05
C VAL A 17 2.93 -9.34 -7.38
N PHE A 18 2.89 -8.89 -8.63
CA PHE A 18 1.97 -7.84 -9.05
C PHE A 18 0.50 -8.26 -8.88
N GLU A 19 0.17 -9.49 -9.23
CA GLU A 19 -1.18 -10.02 -9.05
C GLU A 19 -1.60 -10.01 -7.58
N ALA A 20 -0.71 -10.40 -6.65
CA ALA A 20 -0.98 -10.34 -5.22
C ALA A 20 -1.20 -8.91 -4.73
N LEU A 21 -0.40 -7.96 -5.20
CA LEU A 21 -0.51 -6.54 -4.84
C LEU A 21 -1.77 -5.87 -5.41
N SER A 22 -2.26 -6.34 -6.55
CA SER A 22 -3.44 -5.77 -7.21
C SER A 22 -4.76 -6.47 -6.86
N ASP A 23 -4.72 -7.61 -6.21
CA ASP A 23 -5.92 -8.32 -5.74
C ASP A 23 -6.44 -7.69 -4.44
N HIS A 24 -7.12 -6.56 -4.56
CA HIS A 24 -7.54 -5.76 -3.41
C HIS A 24 -8.44 -6.52 -2.43
N ALA A 25 -9.38 -7.28 -2.92
CA ALA A 25 -10.26 -8.09 -2.07
C ALA A 25 -9.54 -9.26 -1.39
N GLY A 26 -8.42 -9.69 -1.94
CA GLY A 26 -7.62 -10.78 -1.39
C GLY A 26 -6.64 -10.38 -0.29
N TYR A 27 -6.54 -9.11 0.05
CA TYR A 27 -5.58 -8.61 1.04
C TYR A 27 -5.80 -9.17 2.44
N GLU A 28 -6.98 -9.64 2.78
CA GLU A 28 -7.29 -10.21 4.09
C GLU A 28 -6.43 -11.44 4.42
N ARG A 29 -5.89 -12.13 3.42
CA ARG A 29 -4.98 -13.27 3.61
C ARG A 29 -3.57 -12.85 4.05
N PHE A 30 -3.24 -11.56 3.97
CA PHE A 30 -1.92 -11.07 4.32
C PHE A 30 -1.86 -10.49 5.73
N ALA A 31 -0.66 -10.55 6.32
CA ALA A 31 -0.43 -10.07 7.68
C ALA A 31 -0.75 -8.58 7.83
N GLY A 32 -1.46 -8.24 8.90
CA GLY A 32 -1.78 -6.86 9.27
C GLY A 32 -3.06 -6.32 8.66
N VAL A 33 -3.70 -7.04 7.74
CA VAL A 33 -4.96 -6.63 7.12
C VAL A 33 -6.11 -7.44 7.74
N THR A 34 -7.04 -6.75 8.38
CA THR A 34 -8.23 -7.38 8.99
C THR A 34 -9.43 -7.38 8.07
N ARG A 35 -9.49 -6.42 7.16
CA ARG A 35 -10.53 -6.33 6.14
C ARG A 35 -10.02 -5.62 4.90
N SER A 36 -10.40 -6.11 3.74
CA SER A 36 -10.13 -5.45 2.46
C SER A 36 -11.28 -5.71 1.50
N VAL A 37 -11.87 -4.63 0.97
CA VAL A 37 -13.03 -4.70 0.09
C VAL A 37 -12.82 -3.77 -1.09
N LEU A 38 -13.10 -4.26 -2.29
CA LEU A 38 -13.16 -3.43 -3.49
C LEU A 38 -14.55 -2.75 -3.52
N LEU A 39 -14.58 -1.44 -3.31
CA LEU A 39 -15.82 -0.65 -3.29
C LEU A 39 -16.25 -0.20 -4.68
N GLU A 40 -15.30 0.19 -5.53
CA GLU A 40 -15.53 0.64 -6.90
C GLU A 40 -14.53 -0.02 -7.82
N GLN A 41 -15.02 -0.52 -8.95
CA GLN A 41 -14.15 -1.14 -9.95
C GLN A 41 -13.40 -0.08 -10.75
N GLY A 42 -12.19 -0.41 -11.23
CA GLY A 42 -11.44 0.41 -12.15
C GLY A 42 -12.09 0.51 -13.53
N LYS A 43 -11.58 1.40 -14.39
CA LYS A 43 -12.14 1.64 -15.73
C LYS A 43 -11.87 0.53 -16.72
N ASP A 44 -10.58 0.18 -16.87
CA ASP A 44 -10.15 -0.79 -17.90
C ASP A 44 -10.06 -2.21 -17.36
N GLU A 45 -9.78 -2.35 -16.08
CA GLU A 45 -9.83 -3.63 -15.39
C GLU A 45 -10.31 -3.40 -13.95
N ARG A 46 -10.90 -4.45 -13.40
CA ARG A 46 -11.57 -4.42 -12.09
C ARG A 46 -10.72 -3.80 -10.98
N ASN A 47 -9.47 -4.22 -10.87
CA ASN A 47 -8.54 -3.79 -9.82
C ASN A 47 -7.61 -2.65 -10.28
N GLY A 48 -7.83 -2.11 -11.47
CA GLY A 48 -6.97 -1.15 -12.11
C GLY A 48 -7.23 0.30 -11.73
N LYS A 49 -6.74 1.20 -12.58
CA LYS A 49 -6.86 2.65 -12.37
C LYS A 49 -8.33 3.07 -12.18
N GLY A 50 -8.56 3.84 -11.13
CA GLY A 50 -9.90 4.30 -10.72
C GLY A 50 -10.57 3.40 -9.69
N ALA A 51 -10.04 2.20 -9.42
CA ALA A 51 -10.56 1.34 -8.37
C ALA A 51 -10.47 2.01 -7.00
N LEU A 52 -11.49 1.84 -6.17
CA LEU A 52 -11.49 2.29 -4.78
C LEU A 52 -11.57 1.07 -3.88
N ARG A 53 -10.65 1.00 -2.94
CA ARG A 53 -10.60 -0.09 -1.96
C ARG A 53 -10.71 0.45 -0.53
N HIS A 54 -11.36 -0.31 0.34
CA HIS A 54 -11.43 -0.04 1.77
C HIS A 54 -10.58 -1.08 2.50
N ILE A 55 -9.55 -0.63 3.18
CA ILE A 55 -8.61 -1.48 3.92
C ILE A 55 -8.66 -1.13 5.38
N VAL A 56 -8.78 -2.14 6.24
CA VAL A 56 -8.72 -2.01 7.69
C VAL A 56 -7.50 -2.76 8.19
N SER A 57 -6.67 -2.08 8.96
CA SER A 57 -5.49 -2.65 9.60
C SER A 57 -5.50 -2.27 11.08
N GLY A 58 -5.89 -3.23 11.94
CA GLY A 58 -6.08 -2.96 13.36
C GLY A 58 -7.13 -1.86 13.60
N PRO A 59 -6.79 -0.79 14.35
CA PRO A 59 -7.72 0.30 14.64
C PRO A 59 -7.83 1.35 13.53
N ILE A 60 -7.06 1.21 12.46
CA ILE A 60 -6.98 2.23 11.39
C ILE A 60 -7.64 1.71 10.12
N GLU A 61 -8.39 2.58 9.45
CA GLU A 61 -8.98 2.29 8.16
C GLU A 61 -8.56 3.30 7.10
N PHE A 62 -8.48 2.83 5.86
CA PHE A 62 -8.10 3.64 4.71
C PHE A 62 -9.05 3.40 3.54
N TYR A 63 -9.42 4.47 2.85
CA TYR A 63 -10.07 4.42 1.55
C TYR A 63 -9.05 4.86 0.51
N GLU A 64 -8.63 3.93 -0.34
CA GLU A 64 -7.51 4.14 -1.27
C GLU A 64 -7.97 4.05 -2.72
N ARG A 65 -7.67 5.09 -3.49
CA ARG A 65 -7.94 5.16 -4.93
C ARG A 65 -6.71 4.76 -5.71
N ILE A 66 -6.84 3.85 -6.64
CA ILE A 66 -5.75 3.50 -7.56
C ILE A 66 -5.62 4.58 -8.62
N THR A 67 -4.47 5.23 -8.66
CA THR A 67 -4.20 6.38 -9.54
C THR A 67 -3.34 6.03 -10.73
N CYS A 68 -2.57 4.95 -10.65
CA CYS A 68 -1.72 4.45 -11.71
C CYS A 68 -1.72 2.93 -11.67
N PHE A 69 -1.79 2.29 -12.84
CA PHE A 69 -1.84 0.84 -12.92
C PHE A 69 -1.17 0.36 -14.21
N GLU A 70 0.08 -0.03 -14.10
CA GLU A 70 0.92 -0.48 -15.23
C GLU A 70 1.42 -1.89 -14.93
N ARG A 71 0.73 -2.89 -15.45
CA ARG A 71 1.10 -4.31 -15.26
C ARG A 71 2.41 -4.62 -15.98
N PRO A 72 3.31 -5.35 -15.35
CA PRO A 72 3.38 -5.78 -13.96
C PRO A 72 4.33 -4.92 -13.11
N THR A 73 4.57 -3.67 -13.51
CA THR A 73 5.71 -2.88 -13.04
C THR A 73 5.38 -1.79 -12.04
N ARG A 74 4.10 -1.32 -11.99
CA ARG A 74 3.77 -0.18 -11.15
C ARG A 74 2.30 -0.13 -10.75
N MET A 75 2.07 0.21 -9.48
CA MET A 75 0.75 0.55 -8.96
C MET A 75 0.87 1.77 -8.06
N GLY A 76 0.17 2.85 -8.42
CA GLY A 76 0.07 4.06 -7.62
C GLY A 76 -1.29 4.15 -6.94
N TYR A 77 -1.34 4.75 -5.76
CA TYR A 77 -2.57 4.95 -5.02
C TYR A 77 -2.55 6.23 -4.19
N LEU A 78 -3.73 6.73 -3.84
CA LEU A 78 -3.89 7.82 -2.88
C LEU A 78 -4.94 7.45 -1.84
N ILE A 79 -4.64 7.74 -0.58
CA ILE A 79 -5.59 7.64 0.51
C ILE A 79 -6.53 8.85 0.42
N GLU A 80 -7.78 8.61 0.05
CA GLU A 80 -8.81 9.68 -0.05
C GLU A 80 -9.43 10.01 1.30
N LYS A 81 -9.50 9.00 2.18
CA LYS A 81 -10.07 9.13 3.52
C LYS A 81 -9.42 8.12 4.45
N SER A 82 -9.25 8.48 5.70
CA SER A 82 -8.71 7.60 6.74
C SER A 82 -9.39 7.88 8.09
N GLY A 83 -9.32 6.94 9.01
CA GLY A 83 -9.81 7.09 10.36
C GLY A 83 -9.21 6.05 11.32
N PRO A 84 -9.13 6.36 12.61
CA PRO A 84 -9.43 7.63 13.28
C PRO A 84 -8.37 8.72 13.06
N LEU A 85 -7.18 8.38 12.56
CA LEU A 85 -6.14 9.37 12.27
C LEU A 85 -6.42 10.06 10.93
N PRO A 86 -6.48 11.41 10.90
CA PRO A 86 -6.64 12.13 9.65
C PRO A 86 -5.29 12.19 8.91
N VAL A 87 -5.24 11.59 7.73
CA VAL A 87 -4.05 11.56 6.88
C VAL A 87 -4.30 12.39 5.63
N ARG A 88 -3.41 13.33 5.34
CA ARG A 88 -3.32 13.94 4.01
C ARG A 88 -2.22 13.20 3.24
N HIS A 89 -2.63 12.33 2.36
CA HIS A 89 -1.73 11.48 1.59
C HIS A 89 -1.34 12.18 0.29
N GLU A 90 -0.06 12.28 0.01
CA GLU A 90 0.44 12.96 -1.17
C GLU A 90 0.96 12.00 -2.23
N ARG A 91 1.43 10.82 -1.82
CA ARG A 91 1.99 9.84 -2.73
C ARG A 91 1.90 8.44 -2.14
N GLY A 92 1.44 7.49 -2.95
CA GLY A 92 1.59 6.07 -2.72
C GLY A 92 2.03 5.44 -4.03
N ASP A 93 3.17 4.77 -4.04
CA ASP A 93 3.76 4.23 -5.26
C ASP A 93 4.49 2.92 -4.98
N ILE A 94 4.15 1.91 -5.75
CA ILE A 94 4.77 0.59 -5.66
C ILE A 94 5.32 0.27 -7.04
N THR A 95 6.63 0.09 -7.15
CA THR A 95 7.30 -0.30 -8.38
C THR A 95 7.91 -1.69 -8.24
N LEU A 96 7.87 -2.45 -9.31
CA LEU A 96 8.39 -3.80 -9.38
C LEU A 96 9.36 -3.94 -10.55
N ALA A 97 10.49 -4.61 -10.29
CA ALA A 97 11.46 -4.95 -11.31
C ALA A 97 11.89 -6.40 -11.15
N GLN A 98 11.94 -7.14 -12.25
CA GLN A 98 12.45 -8.51 -12.25
C GLN A 98 13.96 -8.49 -11.98
N GLU A 99 14.40 -9.26 -10.99
CA GLU A 99 15.83 -9.47 -10.69
C GLU A 99 16.10 -10.97 -10.58
N GLY A 100 16.75 -11.54 -11.59
CA GLY A 100 16.92 -13.00 -11.67
C GLY A 100 15.55 -13.69 -11.69
N ASP A 101 15.33 -14.62 -10.78
CA ASP A 101 14.06 -15.32 -10.60
C ASP A 101 13.11 -14.61 -9.64
N GLY A 102 13.56 -13.53 -9.02
CA GLY A 102 12.81 -12.77 -8.03
C GLY A 102 12.35 -11.41 -8.52
N THR A 103 11.70 -10.68 -7.64
CA THR A 103 11.16 -9.35 -7.92
C THR A 103 11.61 -8.37 -6.84
N LEU A 104 12.26 -7.28 -7.26
CA LEU A 104 12.53 -6.15 -6.37
C LEU A 104 11.29 -5.27 -6.31
N VAL A 105 10.73 -5.13 -5.12
CA VAL A 105 9.59 -4.24 -4.85
C VAL A 105 10.10 -3.01 -4.11
N VAL A 106 9.80 -1.83 -4.62
CA VAL A 106 10.04 -0.55 -3.95
C VAL A 106 8.68 0.07 -3.64
N TRP A 107 8.43 0.34 -2.37
CA TRP A 107 7.17 0.91 -1.90
C TRP A 107 7.43 2.23 -1.20
N GLU A 108 6.83 3.28 -1.71
CA GLU A 108 6.95 4.63 -1.16
C GLU A 108 5.57 5.19 -0.79
N SER A 109 5.52 5.91 0.34
CA SER A 109 4.29 6.57 0.78
C SER A 109 4.64 7.84 1.54
N ASP A 110 4.07 8.95 1.11
CA ASP A 110 4.32 10.26 1.67
C ASP A 110 3.02 10.93 2.10
N GLY A 111 3.06 11.65 3.21
CA GLY A 111 1.89 12.36 3.68
C GLY A 111 2.10 13.07 5.02
N HIS A 112 0.99 13.58 5.55
CA HIS A 112 0.95 14.27 6.83
C HIS A 112 -0.16 13.71 7.71
N ILE A 113 0.13 13.52 8.99
CA ILE A 113 -0.92 13.32 9.99
C ILE A 113 -1.44 14.71 10.38
N GLN A 114 -2.71 14.98 10.05
CA GLN A 114 -3.30 16.31 10.18
C GLN A 114 -3.81 16.59 11.61
N ILE A 115 -2.92 16.49 12.59
CA ILE A 115 -3.17 16.91 13.97
C ILE A 115 -2.21 18.04 14.27
N PRO A 116 -2.69 19.26 14.57
CA PRO A 116 -1.83 20.42 14.78
C PRO A 116 -0.74 20.14 15.82
N ILE A 117 0.50 20.54 15.51
CA ILE A 117 1.69 20.38 16.34
C ILE A 117 2.13 18.92 16.50
N LEU A 118 1.26 18.03 16.99
CA LEU A 118 1.59 16.62 17.22
C LEU A 118 1.85 15.86 15.91
N GLY A 119 1.17 16.22 14.82
CA GLY A 119 1.39 15.61 13.51
C GLY A 119 2.84 15.70 13.10
N ASP A 120 3.36 16.92 13.03
CA ASP A 120 4.73 17.16 12.54
C ASP A 120 5.81 16.70 13.51
N LEU A 121 5.58 16.82 14.82
CA LEU A 121 6.62 16.55 15.84
C LEU A 121 6.76 15.07 16.19
N VAL A 122 5.66 14.33 16.25
CA VAL A 122 5.65 12.96 16.79
C VAL A 122 4.98 11.97 15.86
N LEU A 123 3.77 12.29 15.38
CA LEU A 123 2.93 11.31 14.67
C LEU A 123 3.46 10.95 13.29
N ASP A 124 4.08 11.90 12.58
CA ASP A 124 4.71 11.63 11.29
C ASP A 124 5.86 10.63 11.43
N ARG A 125 6.69 10.79 12.46
CA ARG A 125 7.79 9.85 12.75
C ARG A 125 7.26 8.46 13.13
N LEU A 126 6.20 8.44 13.93
CA LEU A 126 5.56 7.19 14.32
C LEU A 126 4.96 6.49 13.12
N ALA A 127 4.33 7.24 12.21
CA ALA A 127 3.79 6.72 10.97
C ALA A 127 4.88 6.12 10.06
N GLU A 128 6.02 6.79 9.92
CA GLU A 128 7.17 6.24 9.18
C GLU A 128 7.63 4.91 9.74
N ASN A 129 7.84 4.84 11.04
CA ASN A 129 8.35 3.63 11.68
C ASN A 129 7.36 2.48 11.60
N ARG A 130 6.11 2.70 12.00
CA ARG A 130 5.08 1.65 12.01
C ARG A 130 4.61 1.28 10.61
N GLY A 131 4.48 2.28 9.74
CA GLY A 131 4.10 2.06 8.34
C GLY A 131 5.14 1.26 7.59
N GLY A 132 6.42 1.59 7.76
CA GLY A 132 7.51 0.82 7.17
C GLY A 132 7.52 -0.64 7.61
N LYS A 133 7.33 -0.90 8.90
CA LYS A 133 7.22 -2.26 9.44
C LYS A 133 6.01 -3.00 8.88
N MET A 134 4.89 -2.32 8.75
CA MET A 134 3.67 -2.89 8.19
C MET A 134 3.87 -3.28 6.72
N PHE A 135 4.48 -2.42 5.92
CA PHE A 135 4.76 -2.70 4.53
C PHE A 135 5.72 -3.89 4.37
N HIS A 136 6.78 -3.96 5.17
CA HIS A 136 7.67 -5.12 5.17
C HIS A 136 6.95 -6.42 5.52
N ARG A 137 6.10 -6.41 6.53
CA ARG A 137 5.31 -7.58 6.93
C ARG A 137 4.36 -8.02 5.83
N PHE A 138 3.72 -7.06 5.17
CA PHE A 138 2.82 -7.33 4.06
C PHE A 138 3.56 -8.00 2.90
N LEU A 139 4.67 -7.43 2.47
CA LEU A 139 5.48 -7.99 1.37
C LEU A 139 6.06 -9.37 1.74
N LYS A 140 6.47 -9.56 2.97
CA LYS A 140 6.91 -10.87 3.46
C LYS A 140 5.77 -11.90 3.40
N SER A 141 4.55 -11.51 3.68
CA SER A 141 3.39 -12.39 3.57
C SER A 141 3.14 -12.84 2.14
N ILE A 142 3.36 -11.97 1.16
CA ILE A 142 3.28 -12.34 -0.26
C ILE A 142 4.35 -13.39 -0.59
N GLU A 143 5.56 -13.21 -0.10
CA GLU A 143 6.67 -14.13 -0.35
C GLU A 143 6.40 -15.53 0.21
N THR A 144 5.75 -15.62 1.36
CA THR A 144 5.50 -16.89 2.06
C THR A 144 4.15 -17.52 1.72
N ALA A 145 3.33 -16.85 0.95
CA ALA A 145 2.00 -17.34 0.57
C ALA A 145 2.06 -18.50 -0.46
#